data_5c0d44a32e2905550bf7ae0c23ed9efc
#
_entry.id   5c0d44a32e2905550bf7ae0c23ed9efc
#
_cell.length_a   1.000
_cell.length_b   1.000
_cell.length_c   1.000
_cell.angle_alpha   90.00
_cell.angle_beta   90.00
_cell.angle_gamma   90.00
#
_symmetry.space_group_name_H-M   'P 1'
#
loop_
_entity.id
_entity.type
_entity.pdbx_description
1 polymer ?
#
loop_
_entity_poly.entity_id
_entity_poly.type
_entity_poly.pdbx_seq_one_letter_code
_entity_poly.pdbx_strand_id
1 'polypeptide(L)'
;MEGHGTLPTLYGAYKFCNEETAKVYSQDWQVHSVGLRPGVVYGVGRDQGLTSKTTVALLAAAAGRAYDIPFRGPISWLHAGEVASAFLKAVSKVREGAPVFDINGIASTVERSLELLQRIAPDAKVTCSGAALPFPMDLSDDPVHGHLGDYGSVPLEDGMRGTCAAFQDLLARGLVKAESIA
;
A
#
# COMPACT_ATOMS: atom_id res chain seq x y z
N MET A 1 25.03 13.94 5.60
CA MET A 1 23.70 14.38 5.11
C MET A 1 23.61 13.88 3.68
N GLU A 2 23.14 12.66 3.52
CA GLU A 2 22.94 12.07 2.19
C GLU A 2 21.63 12.61 1.61
N GLY A 3 21.76 13.16 0.42
CA GLY A 3 20.80 13.72 -0.50
C GLY A 3 19.32 13.54 -0.23
N HIS A 4 18.70 14.49 0.46
CA HIS A 4 17.28 14.68 0.34
C HIS A 4 17.01 15.25 -1.07
N GLY A 5 16.63 14.37 -1.99
CA GLY A 5 16.16 14.78 -3.30
C GLY A 5 15.02 15.79 -3.15
N THR A 6 14.81 16.62 -4.14
CA THR A 6 13.73 17.61 -4.16
C THR A 6 12.40 16.92 -3.87
N LEU A 7 11.71 17.34 -2.81
CA LEU A 7 10.37 16.81 -2.47
C LEU A 7 9.38 17.31 -3.52
N PRO A 8 8.83 16.47 -4.40
CA PRO A 8 8.09 16.92 -5.57
C PRO A 8 6.67 17.37 -5.25
N THR A 9 6.19 17.19 -4.00
CA THR A 9 4.81 17.48 -3.61
C THR A 9 4.72 18.06 -2.20
N LEU A 10 3.70 18.89 -1.94
CA LEU A 10 3.40 19.37 -0.59
C LEU A 10 3.10 18.21 0.37
N TYR A 11 2.47 17.14 -0.12
CA TYR A 11 2.24 15.93 0.67
C TYR A 11 3.56 15.33 1.17
N GLY A 12 4.54 15.16 0.28
CA GLY A 12 5.87 14.67 0.65
C GLY A 12 6.57 15.58 1.65
N ALA A 13 6.48 16.90 1.45
CA ALA A 13 7.04 17.89 2.38
C ALA A 13 6.43 17.76 3.79
N TYR A 14 5.10 17.64 3.90
CA TYR A 14 4.44 17.43 5.20
C TYR A 14 4.83 16.09 5.84
N LYS A 15 4.96 15.01 5.07
CA LYS A 15 5.42 13.74 5.61
C LYS A 15 6.83 13.82 6.15
N PHE A 16 7.72 14.50 5.43
CA PHE A 16 9.07 14.76 5.92
C PHE A 16 9.08 15.60 7.20
N CYS A 17 8.27 16.67 7.27
CA CYS A 17 8.11 17.46 8.49
C CYS A 17 7.62 16.59 9.68
N ASN A 18 6.71 15.63 9.45
CA ASN A 18 6.26 14.73 10.50
C ASN A 18 7.39 13.86 11.05
N GLU A 19 8.28 13.37 10.17
CA GLU A 19 9.43 12.56 10.55
C GLU A 19 10.45 13.38 11.37
N GLU A 20 10.76 14.60 10.94
CA GLU A 20 11.64 15.50 11.69
C GLU A 20 11.02 15.91 13.03
N THR A 21 9.71 16.17 13.07
CA THR A 21 8.98 16.43 14.31
C THR A 21 9.09 15.26 15.29
N ALA A 22 8.95 14.02 14.79
CA ALA A 22 9.09 12.82 15.64
C ALA A 22 10.49 12.73 16.27
N LYS A 23 11.54 13.10 15.53
CA LYS A 23 12.91 13.15 16.06
C LYS A 23 13.04 14.18 17.19
N VAL A 24 12.46 15.38 17.03
CA VAL A 24 12.44 16.41 18.07
C VAL A 24 11.70 15.91 19.30
N TYR A 25 10.53 15.28 19.15
CA TYR A 25 9.80 14.67 20.27
C TYR A 25 10.61 13.59 21.00
N SER A 26 11.35 12.79 20.27
CA SER A 26 12.25 11.80 20.89
C SER A 26 13.36 12.45 21.68
N GLN A 27 14.00 13.53 21.17
CA GLN A 27 15.12 14.20 21.80
C GLN A 27 14.69 15.01 23.03
N ASP A 28 13.64 15.84 22.89
CA ASP A 28 13.28 16.85 23.88
C ASP A 28 12.33 16.30 24.96
N TRP A 29 11.47 15.35 24.61
CA TRP A 29 10.44 14.81 25.50
C TRP A 29 10.52 13.31 25.75
N GLN A 30 11.53 12.64 25.21
CA GLN A 30 11.70 11.17 25.33
C GLN A 30 10.48 10.37 24.83
N VAL A 31 9.74 10.96 23.87
CA VAL A 31 8.62 10.30 23.18
C VAL A 31 9.17 9.59 21.95
N HIS A 32 9.47 8.33 22.11
CA HIS A 32 10.04 7.52 21.03
C HIS A 32 8.98 6.97 20.08
N SER A 33 9.34 6.76 18.83
CA SER A 33 8.41 6.30 17.79
C SER A 33 9.12 5.50 16.71
N VAL A 34 8.33 4.80 15.90
CA VAL A 34 8.79 4.15 14.67
C VAL A 34 7.94 4.67 13.51
N GLY A 35 8.57 5.34 12.56
CA GLY A 35 7.93 5.79 11.32
C GLY A 35 7.94 4.66 10.27
N LEU A 36 6.82 4.45 9.60
CA LEU A 36 6.70 3.49 8.51
C LEU A 36 6.22 4.20 7.25
N ARG A 37 6.90 3.97 6.11
CA ARG A 37 6.55 4.49 4.78
C ARG A 37 6.07 3.34 3.90
N PRO A 38 4.77 3.00 3.93
CA PRO A 38 4.24 1.91 3.10
C PRO A 38 4.29 2.25 1.60
N GLY A 39 4.62 1.27 0.78
CA GLY A 39 4.46 1.32 -0.67
C GLY A 39 3.00 1.47 -1.12
N VAL A 40 2.64 0.94 -2.28
CA VAL A 40 1.26 1.01 -2.77
C VAL A 40 0.38 0.00 -2.05
N VAL A 41 -0.33 0.47 -1.03
CA VAL A 41 -1.23 -0.38 -0.24
C VAL A 41 -2.48 -0.72 -1.03
N TYR A 42 -2.86 -2.00 -1.03
CA TYR A 42 -4.13 -2.50 -1.56
C TYR A 42 -4.83 -3.42 -0.55
N GLY A 43 -6.14 -3.57 -0.69
CA GLY A 43 -6.97 -4.40 0.18
C GLY A 43 -8.22 -3.68 0.64
N VAL A 44 -9.12 -4.42 1.28
CA VAL A 44 -10.39 -3.85 1.80
C VAL A 44 -10.11 -2.71 2.77
N GLY A 45 -10.83 -1.59 2.61
CA GLY A 45 -10.67 -0.37 3.40
C GLY A 45 -9.69 0.65 2.79
N ARG A 46 -8.95 0.29 1.73
CA ARG A 46 -8.08 1.22 1.00
C ARG A 46 -8.80 1.79 -0.23
N ASP A 47 -9.69 2.75 -0.04
CA ASP A 47 -10.61 3.29 -1.06
C ASP A 47 -10.34 4.74 -1.46
N GLN A 48 -9.44 5.46 -0.78
CA GLN A 48 -9.14 6.86 -1.01
C GLN A 48 -7.70 7.09 -1.49
N GLY A 49 -7.52 8.14 -2.30
CA GLY A 49 -6.22 8.60 -2.82
C GLY A 49 -5.86 7.99 -4.17
N LEU A 50 -4.80 8.52 -4.79
CA LEU A 50 -4.37 8.16 -6.15
C LEU A 50 -4.16 6.65 -6.31
N THR A 51 -3.43 6.02 -5.40
CA THR A 51 -3.04 4.62 -5.49
C THR A 51 -4.11 3.65 -5.00
N SER A 52 -5.24 4.13 -4.45
CA SER A 52 -6.37 3.27 -4.09
C SER A 52 -7.06 2.64 -5.31
N LYS A 53 -6.78 3.16 -6.51
CA LYS A 53 -7.37 2.69 -7.75
C LYS A 53 -7.07 1.21 -8.05
N THR A 54 -6.00 0.66 -7.51
CA THR A 54 -5.73 -0.78 -7.52
C THR A 54 -6.75 -1.58 -6.69
N THR A 55 -7.13 -1.07 -5.51
CA THR A 55 -8.17 -1.69 -4.67
C THR A 55 -9.56 -1.54 -5.29
N VAL A 56 -9.86 -0.35 -5.85
CA VAL A 56 -11.14 -0.10 -6.56
C VAL A 56 -11.28 -1.04 -7.76
N ALA A 57 -10.19 -1.34 -8.45
CA ALA A 57 -10.17 -2.31 -9.53
C ALA A 57 -10.56 -3.74 -9.07
N LEU A 58 -10.10 -4.17 -7.90
CA LEU A 58 -10.47 -5.45 -7.30
C LEU A 58 -11.96 -5.47 -6.88
N LEU A 59 -12.46 -4.36 -6.34
CA LEU A 59 -13.89 -4.20 -6.06
C LEU A 59 -14.72 -4.26 -7.35
N ALA A 60 -14.26 -3.59 -8.42
CA ALA A 60 -14.94 -3.59 -9.71
C ALA A 60 -14.99 -5.01 -10.30
N ALA A 61 -13.88 -5.75 -10.23
CA ALA A 61 -13.85 -7.15 -10.64
C ALA A 61 -14.83 -8.01 -9.83
N ALA A 62 -14.86 -7.86 -8.51
CA ALA A 62 -15.79 -8.57 -7.63
C ALA A 62 -17.27 -8.24 -7.91
N ALA A 63 -17.55 -7.00 -8.34
CA ALA A 63 -18.89 -6.51 -8.68
C ALA A 63 -19.29 -6.76 -10.14
N GLY A 64 -18.41 -7.38 -10.97
CA GLY A 64 -18.66 -7.57 -12.42
C GLY A 64 -18.72 -6.25 -13.22
N ARG A 65 -18.10 -5.17 -12.72
CA ARG A 65 -18.07 -3.85 -13.32
C ARG A 65 -16.80 -3.62 -14.14
N ALA A 66 -16.90 -2.82 -15.18
CA ALA A 66 -15.73 -2.34 -15.91
C ALA A 66 -15.03 -1.24 -15.10
N TYR A 67 -13.71 -1.24 -15.12
CA TYR A 67 -12.89 -0.22 -14.48
C TYR A 67 -11.56 -0.03 -15.20
N ASP A 68 -11.08 1.21 -15.26
CA ASP A 68 -9.75 1.52 -15.78
C ASP A 68 -8.87 2.12 -14.67
N ILE A 69 -7.75 1.47 -14.39
CA ILE A 69 -6.74 2.01 -13.46
C ILE A 69 -6.03 3.16 -14.19
N PRO A 70 -6.04 4.41 -13.68
CA PRO A 70 -5.55 5.58 -14.41
C PRO A 70 -4.02 5.71 -14.40
N PHE A 71 -3.32 4.64 -14.18
CA PHE A 71 -1.85 4.55 -14.27
C PHE A 71 -1.42 3.13 -14.62
N ARG A 72 -0.19 3.00 -15.06
CA ARG A 72 0.42 1.74 -15.51
C ARG A 72 1.85 1.60 -14.99
N GLY A 73 2.52 0.53 -15.40
CA GLY A 73 3.93 0.31 -15.11
C GLY A 73 4.20 -0.21 -13.70
N PRO A 74 5.44 -0.08 -13.24
CA PRO A 74 5.88 -0.71 -12.00
C PRO A 74 5.34 0.00 -10.77
N ILE A 75 4.85 -0.78 -9.81
CA ILE A 75 4.50 -0.35 -8.45
C ILE A 75 4.85 -1.44 -7.45
N SER A 76 4.98 -1.05 -6.19
CA SER A 76 5.15 -1.97 -5.07
C SER A 76 3.77 -2.30 -4.49
N TRP A 77 3.35 -3.55 -4.57
CA TRP A 77 2.06 -4.04 -4.08
C TRP A 77 2.19 -4.49 -2.63
N LEU A 78 1.58 -3.79 -1.71
CA LEU A 78 1.64 -4.09 -0.28
C LEU A 78 0.23 -4.36 0.25
N HIS A 79 -0.03 -5.58 0.73
CA HIS A 79 -1.35 -5.92 1.24
C HIS A 79 -1.65 -5.21 2.55
N ALA A 80 -2.88 -4.73 2.74
CA ALA A 80 -3.29 -3.99 3.95
C ALA A 80 -3.06 -4.77 5.25
N GLY A 81 -3.16 -6.10 5.21
CA GLY A 81 -2.85 -6.97 6.35
C GLY A 81 -1.38 -6.97 6.75
N GLU A 82 -0.46 -6.90 5.78
CA GLU A 82 0.98 -6.77 6.06
C GLU A 82 1.28 -5.44 6.74
N VAL A 83 0.69 -4.34 6.23
CA VAL A 83 0.81 -3.01 6.82
C VAL A 83 0.31 -3.02 8.26
N ALA A 84 -0.88 -3.58 8.51
CA ALA A 84 -1.45 -3.68 9.85
C ALA A 84 -0.53 -4.48 10.79
N SER A 85 0.01 -5.61 10.32
CA SER A 85 0.96 -6.43 11.08
C SER A 85 2.25 -5.68 11.41
N ALA A 86 2.80 -4.94 10.43
CA ALA A 86 4.00 -4.12 10.65
C ALA A 86 3.75 -3.01 11.69
N PHE A 87 2.60 -2.32 11.64
CA PHE A 87 2.24 -1.30 12.64
C PHE A 87 2.08 -1.91 14.05
N LEU A 88 1.41 -3.06 14.18
CA LEU A 88 1.28 -3.74 15.47
C LEU A 88 2.65 -4.14 16.04
N LYS A 89 3.55 -4.61 15.20
CA LYS A 89 4.92 -4.91 15.63
C LYS A 89 5.71 -3.66 15.97
N ALA A 90 5.57 -2.58 15.19
CA ALA A 90 6.24 -1.33 15.47
C ALA A 90 5.88 -0.80 16.87
N VAL A 91 4.59 -0.81 17.25
CA VAL A 91 4.15 -0.41 18.61
C VAL A 91 4.81 -1.26 19.70
N SER A 92 4.96 -2.56 19.48
CA SER A 92 5.59 -3.46 20.47
C SER A 92 7.12 -3.41 20.47
N LYS A 93 7.74 -2.77 19.48
CA LYS A 93 9.19 -2.73 19.26
C LYS A 93 9.77 -1.31 19.32
N VAL A 94 9.02 -0.35 19.84
CA VAL A 94 9.53 1.02 20.04
C VAL A 94 10.78 0.98 20.90
N ARG A 95 11.85 1.59 20.41
CA ARG A 95 13.14 1.76 21.10
C ARG A 95 13.46 3.24 21.16
N GLU A 96 14.55 3.60 21.81
CA GLU A 96 15.05 4.97 21.82
C GLU A 96 15.20 5.52 20.38
N GLY A 97 14.76 6.76 20.19
CA GLY A 97 14.82 7.45 18.90
C GLY A 97 13.49 7.53 18.15
N ALA A 98 13.57 7.91 16.90
CA ALA A 98 12.45 7.99 15.97
C ALA A 98 12.90 7.50 14.58
N PRO A 99 13.31 6.23 14.44
CA PRO A 99 13.73 5.68 13.17
C PRO A 99 12.56 5.61 12.20
N VAL A 100 12.85 5.73 10.90
CA VAL A 100 11.86 5.63 9.83
C VAL A 100 12.30 4.54 8.87
N PHE A 101 11.36 3.70 8.46
CA PHE A 101 11.60 2.57 7.56
C PHE A 101 10.63 2.58 6.40
N ASP A 102 11.14 2.27 5.22
CA ASP A 102 10.29 1.94 4.07
C ASP A 102 9.76 0.52 4.23
N ILE A 103 8.48 0.31 3.88
CA ILE A 103 7.88 -1.01 3.73
C ILE A 103 7.52 -1.15 2.26
N ASN A 104 8.27 -1.95 1.58
CA ASN A 104 8.03 -2.15 0.16
C ASN A 104 7.01 -3.25 -0.09
N GLY A 105 6.76 -4.06 -0.63
CA GLY A 105 5.84 -5.14 -0.92
C GLY A 105 6.32 -5.91 -2.14
N ILE A 106 5.41 -6.52 -2.84
CA ILE A 106 5.76 -7.27 -4.04
C ILE A 106 5.95 -6.31 -5.21
N ALA A 107 7.17 -6.19 -5.73
CA ALA A 107 7.47 -5.42 -6.93
C ALA A 107 6.83 -6.10 -8.16
N SER A 108 5.89 -5.42 -8.81
CA SER A 108 5.23 -5.91 -10.02
C SER A 108 4.70 -4.75 -10.84
N THR A 109 4.37 -4.98 -12.11
CA THR A 109 3.68 -3.98 -12.92
C THR A 109 2.17 -4.10 -12.77
N VAL A 110 1.46 -2.99 -13.00
CA VAL A 110 -0.02 -2.99 -13.02
C VAL A 110 -0.52 -3.97 -14.08
N GLU A 111 0.11 -4.00 -15.24
CA GLU A 111 -0.24 -4.92 -16.34
C GLU A 111 -0.12 -6.38 -15.91
N ARG A 112 0.98 -6.73 -15.23
CA ARG A 112 1.17 -8.10 -14.71
C ARG A 112 0.13 -8.47 -13.66
N SER A 113 -0.27 -7.54 -12.82
CA SER A 113 -1.34 -7.78 -11.83
C SER A 113 -2.72 -7.94 -12.49
N LEU A 114 -2.99 -7.27 -13.62
CA LEU A 114 -4.21 -7.52 -14.40
C LEU A 114 -4.24 -8.94 -15.00
N GLU A 115 -3.10 -9.48 -15.43
CA GLU A 115 -3.00 -10.88 -15.87
C GLU A 115 -3.32 -11.85 -14.72
N LEU A 116 -2.86 -11.54 -13.49
CA LEU A 116 -3.22 -12.30 -12.29
C LEU A 116 -4.72 -12.17 -12.01
N LEU A 117 -5.26 -10.96 -12.06
CA LEU A 117 -6.68 -10.72 -11.85
C LEU A 117 -7.55 -11.48 -12.84
N GLN A 118 -7.15 -11.55 -14.11
CA GLN A 118 -7.87 -12.31 -15.13
C GLN A 118 -7.93 -13.82 -14.82
N ARG A 119 -6.91 -14.38 -14.14
CA ARG A 119 -6.94 -15.77 -13.66
C ARG A 119 -7.86 -15.96 -12.44
N ILE A 120 -7.93 -14.95 -11.58
CA ILE A 120 -8.78 -14.96 -10.38
C ILE A 120 -10.26 -14.75 -10.73
N ALA A 121 -10.53 -13.82 -11.64
CA ALA A 121 -11.85 -13.39 -12.09
C ALA A 121 -11.85 -13.29 -13.63
N PRO A 122 -12.08 -14.39 -14.36
CA PRO A 122 -11.98 -14.43 -15.81
C PRO A 122 -12.90 -13.44 -16.55
N ASP A 123 -14.02 -13.09 -15.95
CA ASP A 123 -15.00 -12.15 -16.51
C ASP A 123 -14.71 -10.69 -16.13
N ALA A 124 -13.63 -10.41 -15.39
CA ALA A 124 -13.29 -9.07 -14.98
C ALA A 124 -12.96 -8.17 -16.19
N LYS A 125 -13.60 -6.99 -16.22
CA LYS A 125 -13.43 -5.97 -17.28
C LYS A 125 -12.56 -4.82 -16.75
N VAL A 126 -11.36 -5.16 -16.24
CA VAL A 126 -10.43 -4.20 -15.67
C VAL A 126 -9.28 -3.97 -16.65
N THR A 127 -9.00 -2.70 -16.90
CA THR A 127 -7.88 -2.25 -17.76
C THR A 127 -6.97 -1.29 -16.99
N CYS A 128 -5.87 -0.89 -17.60
CA CYS A 128 -5.05 0.20 -17.10
C CYS A 128 -4.62 1.12 -18.25
N SER A 129 -4.57 2.41 -17.96
CA SER A 129 -4.18 3.45 -18.91
C SER A 129 -3.29 4.50 -18.22
N GLY A 130 -2.98 5.59 -18.93
CA GLY A 130 -2.20 6.70 -18.35
C GLY A 130 -0.70 6.43 -18.26
N ALA A 131 0.00 7.27 -17.49
CA ALA A 131 1.45 7.22 -17.31
C ALA A 131 1.85 6.33 -16.12
N ALA A 132 3.11 5.89 -16.11
CA ALA A 132 3.69 5.24 -14.94
C ALA A 132 3.82 6.23 -13.79
N LEU A 133 3.61 5.74 -12.57
CA LEU A 133 3.83 6.54 -11.37
C LEU A 133 5.34 6.63 -11.07
N PRO A 134 5.83 7.79 -10.61
CA PRO A 134 7.25 8.00 -10.32
C PRO A 134 7.64 7.43 -8.94
N PHE A 135 7.32 6.16 -8.70
CA PHE A 135 7.65 5.50 -7.44
C PHE A 135 8.91 4.64 -7.58
N PRO A 136 9.80 4.66 -6.59
CA PRO A 136 10.93 3.75 -6.55
C PRO A 136 10.45 2.31 -6.39
N MET A 137 11.13 1.37 -7.04
CA MET A 137 10.80 -0.06 -7.01
C MET A 137 11.86 -0.91 -6.31
N ASP A 138 12.98 -0.31 -6.01
CA ASP A 138 14.20 -0.96 -5.51
C ASP A 138 14.47 -0.68 -4.02
N LEU A 139 13.43 -0.29 -3.28
CA LEU A 139 13.55 -0.10 -1.84
C LEU A 139 13.70 -1.47 -1.16
N SER A 140 14.68 -1.58 -0.26
CA SER A 140 14.90 -2.79 0.53
C SER A 140 14.05 -2.76 1.79
N ASP A 141 13.43 -3.90 2.12
CA ASP A 141 12.74 -4.15 3.38
C ASP A 141 13.69 -4.69 4.48
N ASP A 142 14.98 -4.93 4.18
CA ASP A 142 15.94 -5.45 5.15
C ASP A 142 16.03 -4.59 6.43
N PRO A 143 16.08 -3.24 6.37
CA PRO A 143 16.13 -2.42 7.56
C PRO A 143 14.92 -2.56 8.45
N VAL A 144 13.69 -2.61 7.88
CA VAL A 144 12.47 -2.78 8.68
C VAL A 144 12.38 -4.19 9.25
N HIS A 145 12.77 -5.22 8.50
CA HIS A 145 12.85 -6.59 9.01
C HIS A 145 13.91 -6.72 10.13
N GLY A 146 15.05 -6.05 9.99
CA GLY A 146 16.07 -6.00 11.05
C GLY A 146 15.56 -5.37 12.35
N HIS A 147 14.65 -4.40 12.27
CA HIS A 147 14.08 -3.70 13.43
C HIS A 147 12.84 -4.41 14.01
N LEU A 148 11.89 -4.79 13.17
CA LEU A 148 10.60 -5.36 13.58
C LEU A 148 10.61 -6.89 13.65
N GLY A 149 11.53 -7.54 12.97
CA GLY A 149 11.46 -8.96 12.65
C GLY A 149 10.45 -9.22 11.52
N ASP A 150 10.10 -10.48 11.33
CA ASP A 150 9.13 -10.88 10.32
C ASP A 150 7.72 -10.41 10.72
N TYR A 151 7.07 -9.60 9.91
CA TYR A 151 5.69 -9.15 10.06
C TYR A 151 4.73 -9.84 9.05
N GLY A 152 5.22 -10.84 8.33
CA GLY A 152 4.49 -11.60 7.33
C GLY A 152 4.64 -11.01 5.93
N SER A 153 4.37 -11.84 4.95
CA SER A 153 4.31 -11.46 3.54
C SER A 153 3.12 -12.17 2.89
N VAL A 154 2.40 -11.45 2.03
CA VAL A 154 1.23 -11.98 1.31
C VAL A 154 1.57 -12.04 -0.17
N PRO A 155 1.67 -13.22 -0.78
CA PRO A 155 1.87 -13.34 -2.21
C PRO A 155 0.80 -12.54 -2.97
N LEU A 156 1.18 -11.84 -4.03
CA LEU A 156 0.28 -10.90 -4.72
C LEU A 156 -1.02 -11.58 -5.19
N GLU A 157 -0.92 -12.77 -5.75
CA GLU A 157 -2.11 -13.51 -6.22
C GLU A 157 -3.05 -13.87 -5.06
N ASP A 158 -2.51 -14.30 -3.93
CA ASP A 158 -3.31 -14.67 -2.76
C ASP A 158 -3.99 -13.44 -2.15
N GLY A 159 -3.27 -12.33 -2.03
CA GLY A 159 -3.81 -11.06 -1.54
C GLY A 159 -4.92 -10.51 -2.45
N MET A 160 -4.73 -10.57 -3.78
CA MET A 160 -5.76 -10.16 -4.74
C MET A 160 -6.99 -11.08 -4.66
N ARG A 161 -6.80 -12.39 -4.61
CA ARG A 161 -7.86 -13.39 -4.48
C ARG A 161 -8.66 -13.18 -3.19
N GLY A 162 -7.97 -13.03 -2.07
CA GLY A 162 -8.61 -12.78 -0.76
C GLY A 162 -9.37 -11.46 -0.75
N THR A 163 -8.82 -10.40 -1.35
CA THR A 163 -9.49 -9.09 -1.45
C THR A 163 -10.75 -9.16 -2.33
N CYS A 164 -10.70 -9.85 -3.48
CA CYS A 164 -11.89 -10.05 -4.32
C CYS A 164 -12.97 -10.84 -3.58
N ALA A 165 -12.60 -11.93 -2.90
CA ALA A 165 -13.55 -12.74 -2.13
C ALA A 165 -14.19 -11.93 -0.99
N ALA A 166 -13.40 -11.13 -0.28
CA ALA A 166 -13.92 -10.25 0.77
C ALA A 166 -14.89 -9.19 0.20
N PHE A 167 -14.60 -8.60 -0.96
CA PHE A 167 -15.53 -7.67 -1.61
C PHE A 167 -16.81 -8.36 -2.08
N GLN A 168 -16.75 -9.59 -2.58
CA GLN A 168 -17.95 -10.37 -2.94
C GLN A 168 -18.86 -10.59 -1.71
N ASP A 169 -18.30 -10.97 -0.56
CA ASP A 169 -19.07 -11.08 0.69
C ASP A 169 -19.68 -9.76 1.13
N LEU A 170 -18.89 -8.67 1.12
CA LEU A 170 -19.36 -7.34 1.51
C LEU A 170 -20.47 -6.81 0.58
N LEU A 171 -20.35 -7.04 -0.73
CA LEU A 171 -21.39 -6.71 -1.70
C LEU A 171 -22.68 -7.53 -1.46
N ALA A 172 -22.56 -8.84 -1.26
CA ALA A 172 -23.69 -9.71 -0.97
C ALA A 172 -24.44 -9.33 0.31
N ARG A 173 -23.72 -8.82 1.31
CA ARG A 173 -24.28 -8.33 2.58
C ARG A 173 -24.75 -6.88 2.53
N GLY A 174 -24.58 -6.17 1.40
CA GLY A 174 -24.96 -4.76 1.24
C GLY A 174 -24.12 -3.78 2.06
N LEU A 175 -22.94 -4.19 2.53
CA LEU A 175 -22.01 -3.37 3.32
C LEU A 175 -21.11 -2.49 2.45
N VAL A 176 -20.95 -2.84 1.18
CA VAL A 176 -20.29 -2.03 0.15
C VAL A 176 -21.23 -1.96 -1.04
N LYS A 177 -21.24 -0.82 -1.73
CA LYS A 177 -22.08 -0.60 -2.89
C LYS A 177 -21.23 -0.52 -4.16
N ALA A 178 -21.72 -1.12 -5.24
CA ALA A 178 -21.05 -1.06 -6.54
C ALA A 178 -21.01 0.36 -7.13
N GLU A 179 -21.91 1.27 -6.70
CA GLU A 179 -21.93 2.68 -7.08
C GLU A 179 -20.74 3.48 -6.54
N SER A 180 -20.05 2.98 -5.52
CA SER A 180 -18.80 3.57 -5.01
C SER A 180 -17.59 3.38 -5.94
N ILE A 181 -17.76 2.64 -7.05
CA ILE A 181 -16.76 2.47 -8.11
C ILE A 181 -16.85 3.67 -9.06
N ALA A 182 -16.09 4.73 -8.75
CA ALA A 182 -16.00 5.93 -9.58
C ALA A 182 -14.57 6.14 -10.11
#